data_2caf02fce848c43b09300092e86ff7ef
#
_entry.id   2caf02fce848c43b09300092e86ff7ef
#
_cell.length_a   1.000
_cell.length_b   1.000
_cell.length_c   1.000
_cell.angle_alpha   90.00
_cell.angle_beta   90.00
_cell.angle_gamma   90.00
#
_symmetry.space_group_name_H-M   'P 1'
#
loop_
_entity.id
_entity.type
_entity.pdbx_description
1 polymer ?
#
loop_
_entity_poly.entity_id
_entity_poly.type
_entity_poly.pdbx_seq_one_letter_code
_entity_poly.pdbx_strand_id
1 'polypeptide(L)'
;DGDAEESLQSLRDNNFCFLFAQKYHPAMRFVGAVRREIGISTMFNILGPLANPAKANMQLMGVCDENLVEPLAHVLVNLGVKSTMVVYGMDCIDEISLSAPTKVCEYRDGKYKTYEITPEQFGFTRCEKSDLVGGEPQENAQIVRDILGGAKGPKTDVVLLNAGAA
;
A
#
# COMPACT_ATOMS: atom_id res chain seq x y z
N ASP A 1 -8.55 10.38 12.32
CA ASP A 1 -7.19 10.94 12.54
C ASP A 1 -6.77 10.80 14.01
N GLY A 2 -6.84 9.58 14.55
CA GLY A 2 -6.50 9.26 15.92
C GLY A 2 -5.03 9.55 16.27
N ASP A 3 -4.75 9.80 17.55
CA ASP A 3 -3.39 9.79 18.07
C ASP A 3 -2.90 8.35 18.30
N ALA A 4 -1.72 8.17 18.90
CA ALA A 4 -1.15 6.85 19.12
C ALA A 4 -2.00 6.00 20.07
N GLU A 5 -2.65 6.61 21.04
CA GLU A 5 -3.48 5.93 22.04
C GLU A 5 -4.81 5.48 21.40
N GLU A 6 -5.45 6.34 20.64
CA GLU A 6 -6.66 6.01 19.86
C GLU A 6 -6.39 4.91 18.82
N SER A 7 -5.25 4.95 18.14
CA SER A 7 -4.84 3.91 17.20
C SER A 7 -4.60 2.57 17.88
N LEU A 8 -3.95 2.58 19.06
CA LEU A 8 -3.75 1.38 19.85
C LEU A 8 -5.07 0.81 20.36
N GLN A 9 -5.99 1.68 20.81
CA GLN A 9 -7.32 1.25 21.25
C GLN A 9 -8.11 0.65 20.08
N SER A 10 -8.09 1.30 18.90
CA SER A 10 -8.72 0.75 17.69
C SER A 10 -8.18 -0.63 17.32
N LEU A 11 -6.87 -0.80 17.42
CA LEU A 11 -6.24 -2.10 17.16
C LEU A 11 -6.69 -3.17 18.14
N ARG A 12 -6.84 -2.83 19.44
CA ARG A 12 -7.31 -3.76 20.47
C ARG A 12 -8.78 -4.15 20.30
N ASP A 13 -9.61 -3.19 19.96
CA ASP A 13 -11.07 -3.38 19.87
C ASP A 13 -11.49 -4.02 18.55
N ASN A 14 -10.83 -3.67 17.44
CA ASN A 14 -11.26 -4.00 16.10
C ASN A 14 -10.22 -4.83 15.29
N ASN A 15 -9.05 -5.12 15.86
CA ASN A 15 -7.89 -5.72 15.16
C ASN A 15 -7.46 -4.92 13.91
N PHE A 16 -7.75 -3.63 13.89
CA PHE A 16 -7.45 -2.74 12.78
C PHE A 16 -7.20 -1.33 13.28
N CYS A 17 -6.18 -0.65 12.72
CA CYS A 17 -5.98 0.78 12.92
C CYS A 17 -5.41 1.43 11.67
N PHE A 18 -5.67 2.72 11.52
CA PHE A 18 -5.09 3.55 10.47
C PHE A 18 -4.02 4.46 11.05
N LEU A 19 -2.78 4.28 10.61
CA LEU A 19 -1.64 5.10 11.03
C LEU A 19 -1.44 6.25 10.04
N PHE A 20 -2.01 7.42 10.33
CA PHE A 20 -1.90 8.58 9.46
C PHE A 20 -0.48 9.14 9.47
N ALA A 21 0.24 8.99 8.36
CA ALA A 21 1.68 9.27 8.24
C ALA A 21 2.10 10.66 8.75
N GLN A 22 1.29 11.69 8.54
CA GLN A 22 1.61 13.06 9.01
C GLN A 22 1.67 13.17 10.55
N LYS A 23 0.92 12.35 11.27
CA LYS A 23 0.96 12.30 12.74
C LYS A 23 2.13 11.48 13.26
N TYR A 24 2.43 10.37 12.59
CA TYR A 24 3.46 9.43 13.05
C TYR A 24 4.88 9.78 12.58
N HIS A 25 5.00 10.66 11.57
CA HIS A 25 6.29 11.16 11.07
C HIS A 25 6.37 12.69 11.17
N PRO A 26 6.34 13.28 12.38
CA PRO A 26 6.29 14.74 12.55
C PRO A 26 7.50 15.47 11.94
N ALA A 27 8.64 14.81 11.80
CA ALA A 27 9.82 15.35 11.14
C ALA A 27 9.58 15.65 9.65
N MET A 28 8.66 14.94 9.00
CA MET A 28 8.31 15.15 7.58
C MET A 28 7.71 16.53 7.30
N ARG A 29 7.17 17.22 8.30
CA ARG A 29 6.67 18.59 8.17
C ARG A 29 7.75 19.59 7.70
N PHE A 30 9.00 19.35 8.10
CA PHE A 30 10.13 20.24 7.74
C PHE A 30 10.54 20.11 6.27
N VAL A 31 10.31 18.96 5.67
CA VAL A 31 10.66 18.70 4.27
C VAL A 31 9.45 18.76 3.32
N GLY A 32 8.24 18.84 3.86
CA GLY A 32 7.00 18.79 3.07
C GLY A 32 6.84 19.96 2.09
N ALA A 33 7.26 21.17 2.46
CA ALA A 33 7.24 22.33 1.58
C ALA A 33 8.26 22.16 0.44
N VAL A 34 9.48 21.78 0.78
CA VAL A 34 10.58 21.57 -0.18
C VAL A 34 10.22 20.45 -1.17
N ARG A 35 9.63 19.34 -0.72
CA ARG A 35 9.17 18.26 -1.59
C ARG A 35 8.15 18.71 -2.62
N ARG A 36 7.18 19.55 -2.21
CA ARG A 36 6.18 20.12 -3.14
C ARG A 36 6.80 21.05 -4.18
N GLU A 37 7.77 21.86 -3.76
CA GLU A 37 8.48 22.80 -4.63
C GLU A 37 9.38 22.08 -5.65
N ILE A 38 10.09 21.04 -5.21
CA ILE A 38 10.95 20.23 -6.08
C ILE A 38 10.12 19.44 -7.10
N GLY A 39 8.95 18.90 -6.72
CA GLY A 39 8.01 18.22 -7.62
C GLY A 39 8.49 16.91 -8.23
N ILE A 40 9.60 16.35 -7.76
CA ILE A 40 10.14 15.06 -8.23
C ILE A 40 10.08 13.98 -7.14
N SER A 41 10.12 12.72 -7.54
CA SER A 41 10.25 11.60 -6.61
C SER A 41 11.62 11.62 -5.92
N THR A 42 11.61 11.38 -4.62
CA THR A 42 12.81 11.36 -3.78
C THR A 42 12.78 10.14 -2.87
N MET A 43 13.88 9.89 -2.13
CA MET A 43 13.92 8.85 -1.10
C MET A 43 12.77 8.95 -0.08
N PHE A 44 12.20 10.13 0.15
CA PHE A 44 11.07 10.32 1.05
C PHE A 44 9.77 9.64 0.57
N ASN A 45 9.69 9.25 -0.69
CA ASN A 45 8.55 8.51 -1.22
C ASN A 45 8.55 7.04 -0.75
N ILE A 46 9.72 6.49 -0.42
CA ILE A 46 9.88 5.10 0.00
C ILE A 46 10.13 4.95 1.51
N LEU A 47 10.51 6.02 2.22
CA LEU A 47 10.84 5.95 3.65
C LEU A 47 9.63 5.71 4.55
N GLY A 48 8.44 6.19 4.16
CA GLY A 48 7.23 6.05 4.98
C GLY A 48 6.90 4.59 5.30
N PRO A 49 6.74 3.72 4.31
CA PRO A 49 6.51 2.29 4.54
C PRO A 49 7.64 1.58 5.28
N LEU A 50 8.90 2.00 5.09
CA LEU A 50 10.07 1.41 5.75
C LEU A 50 10.21 1.84 7.23
N ALA A 51 9.59 2.95 7.60
CA ALA A 51 9.64 3.52 8.96
C ALA A 51 8.31 3.36 9.72
N ASN A 52 7.58 2.28 9.47
CA ASN A 52 6.30 2.01 10.13
C ASN A 52 6.48 1.94 11.66
N PRO A 53 5.83 2.83 12.43
CA PRO A 53 5.99 2.88 13.89
C PRO A 53 5.45 1.64 14.60
N ALA A 54 4.51 0.91 13.99
CA ALA A 54 3.96 -0.32 14.53
C ALA A 54 4.95 -1.51 14.46
N LYS A 55 6.06 -1.37 13.73
CA LYS A 55 7.06 -2.44 13.55
C LYS A 55 6.41 -3.76 13.15
N ALA A 56 5.51 -3.70 12.18
CA ALA A 56 4.82 -4.88 11.65
C ALA A 56 5.83 -5.95 11.22
N ASN A 57 5.56 -7.19 11.58
CA ASN A 57 6.41 -8.33 11.22
C ASN A 57 6.05 -8.96 9.87
N MET A 58 4.93 -8.57 9.28
CA MET A 58 4.49 -8.89 7.93
C MET A 58 4.06 -7.62 7.22
N GLN A 59 4.37 -7.48 5.93
CA GLN A 59 4.07 -6.25 5.20
C GLN A 59 3.83 -6.51 3.72
N LEU A 60 2.70 -6.01 3.21
CA LEU A 60 2.48 -5.74 1.79
C LEU A 60 2.90 -4.29 1.51
N MET A 61 3.78 -4.07 0.55
CA MET A 61 4.28 -2.75 0.18
C MET A 61 4.17 -2.53 -1.32
N GLY A 62 3.47 -1.47 -1.73
CA GLY A 62 3.44 -1.02 -3.11
C GLY A 62 4.54 -0.02 -3.42
N VAL A 63 5.04 -0.06 -4.65
CA VAL A 63 6.07 0.85 -5.17
C VAL A 63 5.68 1.40 -6.53
N CYS A 64 6.11 2.64 -6.83
CA CYS A 64 5.81 3.33 -8.08
C CYS A 64 6.89 3.15 -9.16
N ASP A 65 7.91 2.33 -8.91
CA ASP A 65 8.99 2.01 -9.85
C ASP A 65 9.30 0.52 -9.77
N GLU A 66 9.23 -0.15 -10.90
CA GLU A 66 9.48 -1.58 -11.04
C GLU A 66 10.86 -2.01 -10.50
N ASN A 67 11.86 -1.16 -10.66
CA ASN A 67 13.23 -1.44 -10.22
C ASN A 67 13.38 -1.46 -8.69
N LEU A 68 12.38 -0.95 -7.95
CA LEU A 68 12.38 -0.92 -6.49
C LEU A 68 11.79 -2.20 -5.87
N VAL A 69 11.11 -3.04 -6.64
CA VAL A 69 10.39 -4.22 -6.12
C VAL A 69 11.32 -5.15 -5.35
N GLU A 70 12.39 -5.62 -5.96
CA GLU A 70 13.34 -6.53 -5.30
C GLU A 70 14.20 -5.84 -4.24
N PRO A 71 14.83 -4.67 -4.51
CA PRO A 71 15.64 -3.99 -3.50
C PRO A 71 14.88 -3.70 -2.21
N LEU A 72 13.63 -3.26 -2.30
CA LEU A 72 12.86 -2.92 -1.10
C LEU A 72 12.37 -4.16 -0.33
N ALA A 73 12.14 -5.28 -1.00
CA ALA A 73 11.91 -6.55 -0.31
C ALA A 73 13.12 -6.93 0.55
N HIS A 74 14.34 -6.78 0.04
CA HIS A 74 15.57 -7.02 0.81
C HIS A 74 15.74 -6.03 1.96
N VAL A 75 15.42 -4.74 1.75
CA VAL A 75 15.47 -3.72 2.80
C VAL A 75 14.51 -4.05 3.94
N LEU A 76 13.26 -4.42 3.64
CA LEU A 76 12.26 -4.80 4.65
C LEU A 76 12.74 -5.98 5.51
N VAL A 77 13.30 -7.01 4.88
CA VAL A 77 13.86 -8.18 5.60
C VAL A 77 15.03 -7.77 6.49
N ASN A 78 15.92 -6.91 6.01
CA ASN A 78 17.04 -6.37 6.79
C ASN A 78 16.56 -5.49 7.97
N LEU A 79 15.40 -4.86 7.86
CA LEU A 79 14.73 -4.12 8.95
C LEU A 79 13.99 -5.04 9.94
N GLY A 80 13.97 -6.35 9.70
CA GLY A 80 13.41 -7.34 10.62
C GLY A 80 11.99 -7.82 10.27
N VAL A 81 11.46 -7.45 9.10
CA VAL A 81 10.19 -7.98 8.60
C VAL A 81 10.38 -9.47 8.28
N LYS A 82 9.50 -10.31 8.80
CA LYS A 82 9.59 -11.79 8.70
C LYS A 82 9.00 -12.34 7.40
N SER A 83 8.00 -11.64 6.86
CA SER A 83 7.38 -11.96 5.58
C SER A 83 6.97 -10.67 4.90
N THR A 84 7.26 -10.54 3.62
CA THR A 84 6.88 -9.34 2.86
C THR A 84 6.53 -9.69 1.43
N MET A 85 5.65 -8.88 0.88
CA MET A 85 5.32 -8.85 -0.54
C MET A 85 5.47 -7.41 -1.01
N VAL A 86 6.44 -7.15 -1.90
CA VAL A 86 6.61 -5.85 -2.54
C VAL A 86 6.06 -5.94 -3.95
N VAL A 87 5.17 -5.02 -4.30
CA VAL A 87 4.37 -5.10 -5.52
C VAL A 87 4.46 -3.83 -6.36
N TYR A 88 4.35 -4.00 -7.67
CA TYR A 88 4.27 -2.93 -8.65
C TYR A 88 3.28 -3.29 -9.74
N GLY A 89 2.19 -2.53 -9.86
CA GLY A 89 1.26 -2.64 -10.98
C GLY A 89 1.90 -2.11 -12.27
N MET A 90 1.90 -2.92 -13.33
CA MET A 90 2.56 -2.58 -14.59
C MET A 90 1.91 -1.40 -15.34
N ASP A 91 0.79 -0.93 -14.86
CA ASP A 91 0.14 0.33 -15.21
C ASP A 91 0.60 1.52 -14.35
N CYS A 92 1.74 1.38 -13.66
CA CYS A 92 2.35 2.40 -12.80
C CYS A 92 1.50 2.76 -11.58
N ILE A 93 0.95 1.77 -10.90
CA ILE A 93 0.33 1.94 -9.57
C ILE A 93 1.12 1.18 -8.51
N ASP A 94 1.14 1.75 -7.31
CA ASP A 94 1.83 1.21 -6.14
C ASP A 94 0.94 0.24 -5.33
N GLU A 95 0.22 -0.64 -6.05
CA GLU A 95 -0.68 -1.65 -5.51
C GLU A 95 -0.73 -2.87 -6.42
N ILE A 96 -1.36 -3.96 -5.98
CA ILE A 96 -1.74 -5.05 -6.88
C ILE A 96 -2.85 -4.51 -7.79
N SER A 97 -2.53 -4.41 -9.09
CA SER A 97 -3.42 -3.80 -10.07
C SER A 97 -4.62 -4.69 -10.42
N LEU A 98 -5.77 -4.06 -10.63
CA LEU A 98 -6.93 -4.69 -11.26
C LEU A 98 -6.99 -4.40 -12.77
N SER A 99 -6.17 -3.47 -13.28
CA SER A 99 -6.16 -3.06 -14.70
C SER A 99 -4.97 -3.60 -15.49
N ALA A 100 -3.93 -4.13 -14.80
CA ALA A 100 -2.73 -4.65 -15.44
C ALA A 100 -2.15 -5.85 -14.66
N PRO A 101 -1.16 -6.57 -15.22
CA PRO A 101 -0.33 -7.47 -14.46
C PRO A 101 0.40 -6.74 -13.33
N THR A 102 0.77 -7.46 -12.29
CA THR A 102 1.54 -6.93 -11.16
C THR A 102 2.80 -7.75 -10.96
N LYS A 103 3.95 -7.09 -10.92
CA LYS A 103 5.21 -7.68 -10.51
C LYS A 103 5.26 -7.77 -8.99
N VAL A 104 5.68 -8.90 -8.49
CA VAL A 104 5.74 -9.21 -7.06
C VAL A 104 7.13 -9.73 -6.71
N CYS A 105 7.73 -9.22 -5.64
CA CYS A 105 8.81 -9.88 -4.94
C CYS A 105 8.32 -10.27 -3.54
N GLU A 106 8.18 -11.57 -3.32
CA GLU A 106 7.78 -12.16 -2.05
C GLU A 106 9.00 -12.68 -1.30
N TYR A 107 9.07 -12.39 0.01
CA TYR A 107 9.95 -13.09 0.93
C TYR A 107 9.11 -13.84 1.95
N ARG A 108 9.29 -15.16 1.96
CA ARG A 108 8.59 -16.07 2.87
C ARG A 108 9.47 -17.27 3.19
N ASP A 109 9.47 -17.70 4.44
CA ASP A 109 10.21 -18.88 4.91
C ASP A 109 11.70 -18.89 4.50
N GLY A 110 12.36 -17.70 4.58
CA GLY A 110 13.77 -17.54 4.26
C GLY A 110 14.11 -17.48 2.77
N LYS A 111 13.12 -17.39 1.88
CA LYS A 111 13.33 -17.42 0.43
C LYS A 111 12.68 -16.22 -0.24
N TYR A 112 13.40 -15.66 -1.21
CA TYR A 112 12.84 -14.67 -2.14
C TYR A 112 12.32 -15.36 -3.40
N LYS A 113 11.20 -14.86 -3.89
CA LYS A 113 10.62 -15.29 -5.16
C LYS A 113 10.04 -14.08 -5.88
N THR A 114 10.51 -13.83 -7.11
CA THR A 114 9.95 -12.80 -7.97
C THR A 114 9.08 -13.45 -9.05
N TYR A 115 7.88 -12.92 -9.25
CA TYR A 115 6.90 -13.43 -10.20
C TYR A 115 5.90 -12.35 -10.59
N GLU A 116 5.09 -12.63 -11.59
CA GLU A 116 3.97 -11.80 -12.00
C GLU A 116 2.64 -12.48 -11.65
N ILE A 117 1.66 -11.66 -11.30
CA ILE A 117 0.27 -12.06 -11.10
C ILE A 117 -0.65 -11.20 -11.95
N THR A 118 -1.84 -11.73 -12.25
CA THR A 118 -2.90 -11.00 -12.96
C THR A 118 -4.22 -11.12 -12.20
N PRO A 119 -5.14 -10.16 -12.36
CA PRO A 119 -6.46 -10.19 -11.71
C PRO A 119 -7.24 -11.48 -12.00
N GLU A 120 -7.14 -11.98 -13.22
CA GLU A 120 -7.87 -13.15 -13.70
C GLU A 120 -7.50 -14.44 -12.94
N GLN A 121 -6.27 -14.53 -12.44
CA GLN A 121 -5.81 -15.68 -11.62
C GLN A 121 -6.59 -15.82 -10.31
N PHE A 122 -7.20 -14.71 -9.85
CA PHE A 122 -7.98 -14.64 -8.62
C PHE A 122 -9.48 -14.52 -8.87
N GLY A 123 -9.92 -14.70 -10.12
CA GLY A 123 -11.32 -14.65 -10.51
C GLY A 123 -11.89 -13.24 -10.69
N PHE A 124 -11.03 -12.21 -10.73
CA PHE A 124 -11.45 -10.85 -11.01
C PHE A 124 -11.43 -10.55 -12.52
N THR A 125 -12.34 -9.71 -12.95
CA THR A 125 -12.35 -9.17 -14.31
C THR A 125 -11.49 -7.92 -14.34
N ARG A 126 -10.60 -7.83 -15.32
CA ARG A 126 -9.78 -6.64 -15.54
C ARG A 126 -10.66 -5.44 -15.86
N CYS A 127 -10.33 -4.31 -15.27
CA CYS A 127 -10.98 -3.02 -15.51
C CYS A 127 -10.06 -2.04 -16.23
N GLU A 128 -10.58 -0.88 -16.59
CA GLU A 128 -9.75 0.23 -17.03
C GLU A 128 -9.13 0.95 -15.83
N LYS A 129 -7.93 1.50 -15.98
CA LYS A 129 -7.27 2.26 -14.90
C LYS A 129 -8.11 3.45 -14.43
N SER A 130 -8.86 4.07 -15.33
CA SER A 130 -9.80 5.16 -15.02
C SER A 130 -10.89 4.78 -14.02
N ASP A 131 -11.28 3.50 -13.96
CA ASP A 131 -12.30 3.02 -13.03
C ASP A 131 -11.82 3.03 -11.58
N LEU A 132 -10.51 3.03 -11.37
CA LEU A 132 -9.86 3.01 -10.06
C LEU A 132 -9.56 4.41 -9.52
N VAL A 133 -9.65 5.44 -10.36
CA VAL A 133 -9.34 6.82 -9.97
C VAL A 133 -10.30 7.30 -8.89
N GLY A 134 -9.74 7.89 -7.84
CA GLY A 134 -10.48 8.61 -6.81
C GLY A 134 -10.81 10.05 -7.23
N GLY A 135 -11.21 10.85 -6.26
CA GLY A 135 -11.55 12.26 -6.45
C GLY A 135 -11.07 13.12 -5.28
N GLU A 136 -11.80 14.18 -5.01
CA GLU A 136 -11.57 15.04 -3.85
C GLU A 136 -11.78 14.27 -2.52
N PRO A 137 -11.28 14.77 -1.38
CA PRO A 137 -11.35 14.07 -0.09
C PRO A 137 -12.75 13.60 0.31
N GLN A 138 -13.80 14.40 0.01
CA GLN A 138 -15.18 14.04 0.31
C GLN A 138 -15.66 12.88 -0.56
N GLU A 139 -15.30 12.86 -1.84
CA GLU A 139 -15.62 11.77 -2.77
C GLU A 139 -14.91 10.48 -2.35
N ASN A 140 -13.62 10.58 -1.99
CA ASN A 140 -12.85 9.43 -1.51
C ASN A 140 -13.43 8.86 -0.22
N ALA A 141 -13.87 9.72 0.71
CA ALA A 141 -14.55 9.28 1.92
C ALA A 141 -15.87 8.55 1.61
N GLN A 142 -16.61 8.98 0.58
CA GLN A 142 -17.83 8.30 0.15
C GLN A 142 -17.51 6.96 -0.50
N ILE A 143 -16.49 6.90 -1.38
CA ILE A 143 -16.03 5.62 -1.98
C ILE A 143 -15.69 4.59 -0.89
N VAL A 144 -14.98 4.99 0.16
CA VAL A 144 -14.66 4.09 1.29
C VAL A 144 -15.94 3.59 1.98
N ARG A 145 -16.92 4.48 2.24
CA ARG A 145 -18.18 4.07 2.87
C ARG A 145 -18.97 3.11 1.98
N ASP A 146 -19.00 3.35 0.68
CA ASP A 146 -19.69 2.50 -0.29
C ASP A 146 -19.07 1.10 -0.36
N ILE A 147 -17.72 1.02 -0.41
CA ILE A 147 -16.99 -0.26 -0.39
C ILE A 147 -17.31 -1.03 0.90
N LEU A 148 -17.19 -0.38 2.05
CA LEU A 148 -17.48 -0.99 3.36
C LEU A 148 -18.97 -1.33 3.52
N GLY A 149 -19.85 -0.61 2.82
CA GLY A 149 -21.30 -0.90 2.71
C GLY A 149 -21.65 -2.06 1.78
N GLY A 150 -20.64 -2.66 1.11
CA GLY A 150 -20.83 -3.80 0.22
C GLY A 150 -21.14 -3.43 -1.23
N ALA A 151 -20.84 -2.23 -1.68
CA ALA A 151 -20.91 -1.86 -3.09
C ALA A 151 -20.04 -2.82 -3.93
N LYS A 152 -20.50 -3.14 -5.14
CA LYS A 152 -19.77 -3.99 -6.09
C LYS A 152 -19.13 -3.15 -7.17
N GLY A 153 -18.04 -3.63 -7.74
CA GLY A 153 -17.36 -3.00 -8.87
C GLY A 153 -15.86 -2.88 -8.68
N PRO A 154 -15.14 -2.29 -9.66
CA PRO A 154 -13.68 -2.29 -9.72
C PRO A 154 -13.00 -1.76 -8.46
N LYS A 155 -13.53 -0.70 -7.83
CA LYS A 155 -12.97 -0.14 -6.59
C LYS A 155 -13.06 -1.10 -5.40
N THR A 156 -14.11 -1.88 -5.30
CA THR A 156 -14.25 -2.94 -4.28
C THR A 156 -13.32 -4.11 -4.61
N ASP A 157 -13.27 -4.50 -5.87
CA ASP A 157 -12.49 -5.65 -6.32
C ASP A 157 -10.97 -5.42 -6.10
N VAL A 158 -10.45 -4.22 -6.39
CA VAL A 158 -9.04 -3.89 -6.12
C VAL A 158 -8.73 -3.89 -4.61
N VAL A 159 -9.65 -3.42 -3.78
CA VAL A 159 -9.50 -3.46 -2.32
C VAL A 159 -9.48 -4.91 -1.82
N LEU A 160 -10.38 -5.76 -2.30
CA LEU A 160 -10.42 -7.17 -1.93
C LEU A 160 -9.15 -7.91 -2.38
N LEU A 161 -8.65 -7.61 -3.59
CA LEU A 161 -7.42 -8.21 -4.12
C LEU A 161 -6.21 -7.87 -3.24
N ASN A 162 -6.03 -6.60 -2.88
CA ASN A 162 -4.92 -6.15 -2.05
C ASN A 162 -5.07 -6.60 -0.59
N ALA A 163 -6.26 -6.52 -0.02
CA ALA A 163 -6.52 -7.00 1.35
C ALA A 163 -6.35 -8.51 1.48
N GLY A 164 -6.71 -9.27 0.45
CA GLY A 164 -6.52 -10.72 0.42
C GLY A 164 -5.05 -11.14 0.31
N ALA A 165 -4.19 -10.28 -0.26
CA ALA A 165 -2.75 -10.52 -0.34
C ALA A 165 -2.02 -10.18 0.98
N ALA A 166 -2.53 -9.18 1.74
CA ALA A 166 -1.97 -8.74 3.02
C ALA A 166 -2.29 -9.69 4.17
#